data_4413b17669c07e2f2df1d299a72d2ed4
#
_entry.id   4413b17669c07e2f2df1d299a72d2ed4
#
_cell.length_a   1.000
_cell.length_b   1.000
_cell.length_c   1.000
_cell.angle_alpha   90.00
_cell.angle_beta   90.00
_cell.angle_gamma   90.00
#
_symmetry.space_group_name_H-M   'P 1'
#
loop_
_entity.id
_entity.type
_entity.pdbx_description
1 polymer ?
#
loop_
_entity_poly.entity_id
_entity_poly.type
_entity_poly.pdbx_seq_one_letter_code
_entity_poly.pdbx_strand_id
1 'polypeptide(L)'
;MSLIPRPDGVRSFRGYLASAFLLSALPSACLAAAHPSSPTPTSAPTNTTSALVGQRALYDLSLAESGGNTLSATGNMTYVVRDTCSAWSTQQHLDIQSATRNGGAVNMVSDYTTLESKDGRHLVFRTVQKSNDAVLQVVSGEANVDAQGHGVVQYEKPIKKTLKLPDGTLFPMAHTAAILAAAQRGAPNIAPLLFDGTGPDGAQETYITLLGWGPPKDPVTSPALANQPAGRVHVAFFSRTPDSILPDYEIGMRYFANGVSDMLDMDFGDFRMRGTLHSLTLPPRAAHC
;
A
#
# COMPACT_ATOMS: atom_id res chain seq x y z
N MET A 1 -5.55 1.94 -1.45
CA MET A 1 -5.76 1.76 0.00
C MET A 1 -4.43 1.98 0.66
N SER A 2 -4.34 3.02 1.46
CA SER A 2 -3.07 3.41 2.07
C SER A 2 -2.73 2.52 3.25
N LEU A 3 -1.44 2.41 3.53
CA LEU A 3 -0.85 1.48 4.46
C LEU A 3 -0.85 1.97 5.89
N ILE A 4 -0.81 1.01 6.78
CA ILE A 4 -0.65 1.21 8.21
C ILE A 4 0.83 0.98 8.52
N PRO A 5 1.56 2.00 9.01
CA PRO A 5 2.95 1.80 9.42
C PRO A 5 3.04 0.93 10.68
N ARG A 6 4.09 0.13 10.76
CA ARG A 6 4.45 -0.64 11.97
C ARG A 6 4.77 0.28 13.13
N PRO A 7 4.39 -0.06 14.37
CA PRO A 7 4.99 0.55 15.54
C PRO A 7 6.45 0.10 15.63
N ASP A 8 7.38 1.05 15.55
CA ASP A 8 8.80 0.80 15.79
C ASP A 8 9.01 0.32 17.23
N GLY A 9 9.42 -0.89 17.39
CA GLY A 9 9.86 -1.38 18.69
C GLY A 9 9.75 -2.86 18.93
N VAL A 10 10.44 -3.71 18.21
CA VAL A 10 11.15 -4.90 18.74
C VAL A 10 12.16 -5.33 17.69
N ARG A 11 13.38 -4.83 17.77
CA ARG A 11 14.52 -5.46 17.12
C ARG A 11 14.91 -6.69 17.94
N SER A 12 14.55 -7.88 17.48
CA SER A 12 15.14 -9.10 18.01
C SER A 12 16.55 -9.25 17.44
N PHE A 13 17.53 -9.15 18.32
CA PHE A 13 18.91 -9.60 18.07
C PHE A 13 18.90 -11.06 17.63
N ARG A 14 19.30 -11.36 16.40
CA ARG A 14 19.77 -12.69 16.02
C ARG A 14 21.21 -12.58 15.53
N GLY A 15 22.05 -13.35 16.26
CA GLY A 15 23.49 -13.36 16.14
C GLY A 15 24.00 -13.89 14.81
N TYR A 16 25.15 -13.36 14.43
CA TYR A 16 25.99 -13.78 13.32
C TYR A 16 26.51 -15.20 13.53
N LEU A 17 26.40 -16.04 12.51
CA LEU A 17 27.31 -17.14 12.27
C LEU A 17 27.85 -17.04 10.85
N ALA A 18 29.10 -16.61 10.77
CA ALA A 18 29.89 -16.61 9.55
C ALA A 18 30.29 -18.06 9.21
N SER A 19 30.12 -18.44 7.96
CA SER A 19 30.85 -19.60 7.40
C SER A 19 31.31 -19.24 6.00
N ALA A 20 32.63 -19.11 5.91
CA ALA A 20 33.38 -18.98 4.65
C ALA A 20 33.43 -20.34 3.93
N PHE A 21 33.24 -20.34 2.62
CA PHE A 21 33.75 -21.41 1.76
C PHE A 21 34.31 -20.89 0.44
N LEU A 22 35.42 -21.50 0.09
CA LEU A 22 36.46 -21.17 -0.87
C LEU A 22 36.08 -21.27 -2.34
N LEU A 23 36.89 -20.57 -3.14
CA LEU A 23 37.10 -20.57 -4.59
C LEU A 23 37.11 -21.94 -5.27
N SER A 24 36.56 -21.97 -6.51
CA SER A 24 37.17 -22.72 -7.59
C SER A 24 36.87 -22.01 -8.94
N ALA A 25 37.96 -21.67 -9.65
CA ALA A 25 37.96 -21.12 -10.98
C ALA A 25 37.98 -22.26 -12.02
N LEU A 26 37.44 -22.03 -13.23
CA LEU A 26 37.88 -22.48 -14.55
C LEU A 26 36.74 -22.32 -15.61
N PRO A 27 36.95 -22.45 -16.98
CA PRO A 27 37.45 -21.37 -17.83
C PRO A 27 36.44 -20.92 -18.94
N SER A 28 36.85 -19.90 -19.67
CA SER A 28 36.18 -19.26 -20.80
C SER A 28 35.76 -20.20 -21.92
N ALA A 29 34.54 -20.01 -22.42
CA ALA A 29 34.16 -20.37 -23.79
C ALA A 29 33.54 -19.14 -24.47
N CYS A 30 34.20 -18.65 -25.52
CA CYS A 30 33.68 -17.63 -26.43
C CYS A 30 32.47 -18.19 -27.18
N LEU A 31 31.33 -17.50 -27.13
CA LEU A 31 30.24 -17.68 -28.10
C LEU A 31 29.70 -16.32 -28.53
N ALA A 32 29.48 -16.27 -29.85
CA ALA A 32 29.21 -15.13 -30.69
C ALA A 32 28.13 -14.15 -30.18
N ALA A 33 28.39 -12.87 -30.43
CA ALA A 33 27.50 -11.75 -30.19
C ALA A 33 26.23 -11.85 -31.06
N ALA A 34 25.10 -12.03 -30.42
CA ALA A 34 23.81 -11.67 -30.98
C ALA A 34 23.55 -10.20 -30.62
N HIS A 35 23.30 -9.38 -31.65
CA HIS A 35 22.92 -7.98 -31.45
C HIS A 35 21.65 -7.88 -30.61
N PRO A 36 21.60 -7.09 -29.52
CA PRO A 36 20.35 -6.81 -28.83
C PRO A 36 19.52 -5.88 -29.72
N SER A 37 18.33 -6.33 -30.09
CA SER A 37 17.29 -5.49 -30.65
C SER A 37 16.97 -4.39 -29.63
N SER A 38 17.01 -3.13 -30.06
CA SER A 38 16.62 -1.97 -29.25
C SER A 38 15.21 -2.17 -28.68
N PRO A 39 14.99 -1.90 -27.36
CA PRO A 39 13.66 -1.95 -26.82
C PRO A 39 12.82 -0.83 -27.46
N THR A 40 11.72 -1.21 -28.06
CA THR A 40 10.66 -0.27 -28.48
C THR A 40 10.26 0.58 -27.28
N PRO A 41 10.14 1.91 -27.39
CA PRO A 41 9.71 2.73 -26.28
C PRO A 41 8.31 2.29 -25.85
N THR A 42 8.22 1.74 -24.64
CA THR A 42 6.97 1.44 -23.99
C THR A 42 6.23 2.76 -23.80
N SER A 43 5.13 2.95 -24.50
CA SER A 43 4.25 4.10 -24.32
C SER A 43 3.89 4.23 -22.85
N ALA A 44 4.06 5.44 -22.28
CA ALA A 44 3.65 5.76 -20.93
C ALA A 44 2.20 5.30 -20.70
N PRO A 45 1.88 4.77 -19.51
CA PRO A 45 0.53 4.31 -19.21
C PRO A 45 -0.43 5.50 -19.32
N THR A 46 -1.34 5.44 -20.26
CA THR A 46 -2.48 6.34 -20.35
C THR A 46 -3.26 6.28 -19.05
N ASN A 47 -3.46 7.40 -18.41
CA ASN A 47 -4.11 7.60 -17.12
C ASN A 47 -5.42 6.80 -16.99
N THR A 48 -5.37 5.66 -16.31
CA THR A 48 -6.51 4.78 -16.02
C THR A 48 -7.27 5.19 -14.74
N THR A 49 -6.99 6.39 -14.21
CA THR A 49 -7.68 6.92 -13.02
C THR A 49 -9.17 7.21 -13.24
N SER A 50 -9.67 7.14 -14.47
CA SER A 50 -11.07 7.41 -14.81
C SER A 50 -12.09 6.38 -14.30
N ALA A 51 -11.64 5.19 -13.90
CA ALA A 51 -12.51 4.15 -13.35
C ALA A 51 -12.71 4.25 -11.83
N LEU A 52 -11.81 4.93 -11.11
CA LEU A 52 -11.92 5.10 -9.67
C LEU A 52 -13.09 6.01 -9.31
N VAL A 53 -13.74 5.70 -8.18
CA VAL A 53 -14.88 6.47 -7.68
C VAL A 53 -14.63 6.99 -6.27
N GLY A 54 -15.31 8.07 -5.91
CA GLY A 54 -15.44 8.48 -4.53
C GLY A 54 -16.14 7.38 -3.72
N GLN A 55 -15.71 7.16 -2.48
CA GLN A 55 -16.29 6.14 -1.62
C GLN A 55 -16.16 6.51 -0.15
N ARG A 56 -17.08 6.03 0.67
CA ARG A 56 -16.95 5.92 2.12
C ARG A 56 -17.22 4.48 2.50
N ALA A 57 -16.18 3.80 2.96
CA ALA A 57 -16.24 2.41 3.40
C ALA A 57 -15.90 2.31 4.88
N LEU A 58 -16.69 1.52 5.62
CA LEU A 58 -16.44 1.17 7.01
C LEU A 58 -16.16 -0.32 7.08
N TYR A 59 -15.13 -0.68 7.84
CA TYR A 59 -14.73 -2.07 8.05
C TYR A 59 -14.71 -2.40 9.53
N ASP A 60 -15.28 -3.55 9.88
CA ASP A 60 -15.08 -4.19 11.17
C ASP A 60 -13.83 -5.05 11.10
N LEU A 61 -12.94 -4.90 12.09
CA LEU A 61 -11.68 -5.62 12.16
C LEU A 61 -11.70 -6.63 13.29
N SER A 62 -11.28 -7.85 13.00
CA SER A 62 -11.16 -8.94 13.97
C SER A 62 -9.86 -9.69 13.81
N LEU A 63 -9.32 -10.22 14.91
CA LEU A 63 -8.13 -11.07 14.88
C LEU A 63 -8.41 -12.32 14.04
N ALA A 64 -7.57 -12.55 13.02
CA ALA A 64 -7.59 -13.75 12.18
C ALA A 64 -6.58 -14.78 12.69
N GLU A 65 -5.37 -14.34 13.01
CA GLU A 65 -4.31 -15.19 13.56
C GLU A 65 -3.59 -14.43 14.68
N SER A 66 -3.43 -15.10 15.81
CA SER A 66 -2.62 -14.58 16.92
C SER A 66 -1.17 -14.99 16.73
N GLY A 67 -0.26 -14.01 16.81
CA GLY A 67 1.17 -14.25 16.81
C GLY A 67 1.84 -13.50 17.96
N GLY A 68 3.11 -13.83 18.25
CA GLY A 68 3.86 -13.13 19.27
C GLY A 68 3.17 -13.09 20.64
N ASN A 69 2.96 -11.88 21.14
CA ASN A 69 2.34 -11.64 22.44
C ASN A 69 0.84 -11.28 22.38
N THR A 70 0.22 -11.23 21.20
CA THR A 70 -1.19 -10.82 21.03
C THR A 70 -2.14 -11.96 21.35
N LEU A 71 -3.11 -11.74 22.25
CA LEU A 71 -4.18 -12.68 22.62
C LEU A 71 -5.47 -12.39 21.85
N SER A 72 -5.82 -11.14 21.72
CA SER A 72 -7.02 -10.68 21.00
C SER A 72 -6.75 -9.34 20.35
N ALA A 73 -7.41 -9.09 19.25
CA ALA A 73 -7.44 -7.78 18.61
C ALA A 73 -8.79 -7.56 17.94
N THR A 74 -9.36 -6.40 18.12
CA THR A 74 -10.57 -5.93 17.45
C THR A 74 -10.39 -4.48 17.05
N GLY A 75 -11.16 -4.00 16.10
CA GLY A 75 -11.05 -2.61 15.71
C GLY A 75 -12.04 -2.24 14.61
N ASN A 76 -11.86 -1.05 14.11
CA ASN A 76 -12.59 -0.56 12.96
C ASN A 76 -11.69 0.30 12.06
N MET A 77 -12.07 0.39 10.79
CA MET A 77 -11.42 1.27 9.85
C MET A 77 -12.47 2.02 9.03
N THR A 78 -12.33 3.34 8.97
CA THR A 78 -13.06 4.17 8.01
C THR A 78 -12.10 4.58 6.90
N TYR A 79 -12.53 4.38 5.65
CA TYR A 79 -11.79 4.78 4.46
C TYR A 79 -12.68 5.63 3.56
N VAL A 80 -12.27 6.87 3.32
CA VAL A 80 -13.02 7.84 2.52
C VAL A 80 -12.16 8.37 1.39
N VAL A 81 -12.66 8.27 0.16
CA VAL A 81 -12.08 8.91 -1.02
C VAL A 81 -13.10 9.88 -1.58
N ARG A 82 -12.69 11.13 -1.79
CA ARG A 82 -13.50 12.15 -2.46
C ARG A 82 -12.85 12.55 -3.77
N ASP A 83 -13.65 12.55 -4.81
CA ASP A 83 -13.29 13.15 -6.08
C ASP A 83 -13.51 14.68 -5.99
N THR A 84 -12.43 15.47 -6.09
CA THR A 84 -12.47 16.94 -6.05
C THR A 84 -12.20 17.55 -7.43
N CYS A 85 -12.52 16.84 -8.50
CA CYS A 85 -12.28 17.19 -9.91
C CYS A 85 -10.80 17.18 -10.31
N SER A 86 -9.95 17.98 -9.67
CA SER A 86 -8.50 18.06 -9.96
C SER A 86 -7.65 17.11 -9.11
N ALA A 87 -8.21 16.56 -8.04
CA ALA A 87 -7.47 15.74 -7.08
C ALA A 87 -8.36 14.64 -6.46
N TRP A 88 -7.70 13.68 -5.83
CA TRP A 88 -8.27 12.70 -4.91
C TRP A 88 -7.95 13.12 -3.48
N SER A 89 -8.97 13.36 -2.66
CA SER A 89 -8.79 13.53 -1.22
C SER A 89 -9.08 12.20 -0.54
N THR A 90 -8.07 11.63 0.14
CA THR A 90 -8.21 10.37 0.87
C THR A 90 -8.09 10.63 2.36
N GLN A 91 -8.96 10.01 3.15
CA GLN A 91 -8.90 9.99 4.60
C GLN A 91 -9.08 8.54 5.08
N GLN A 92 -8.20 8.07 5.95
CA GLN A 92 -8.32 6.79 6.61
C GLN A 92 -8.16 7.00 8.12
N HIS A 93 -9.07 6.43 8.87
CA HIS A 93 -8.97 6.31 10.32
C HIS A 93 -9.01 4.84 10.68
N LEU A 94 -8.01 4.38 11.40
CA LEU A 94 -7.88 3.03 11.91
C LEU A 94 -7.77 3.08 13.42
N ASP A 95 -8.60 2.29 14.12
CA ASP A 95 -8.55 2.08 15.56
C ASP A 95 -8.49 0.58 15.82
N ILE A 96 -7.44 0.12 16.51
CA ILE A 96 -7.24 -1.28 16.89
C ILE A 96 -6.99 -1.36 18.39
N GLN A 97 -7.81 -2.15 19.07
CA GLN A 97 -7.64 -2.51 20.47
C GLN A 97 -7.15 -3.95 20.57
N SER A 98 -6.01 -4.15 21.20
CA SER A 98 -5.41 -5.46 21.40
C SER A 98 -5.14 -5.75 22.88
N ALA A 99 -5.24 -7.03 23.26
CA ALA A 99 -4.83 -7.53 24.55
C ALA A 99 -3.62 -8.45 24.37
N THR A 100 -2.68 -8.35 25.31
CA THR A 100 -1.44 -9.13 25.28
C THR A 100 -1.43 -10.23 26.35
N ARG A 101 -0.63 -11.28 26.13
CA ARG A 101 -0.46 -12.41 27.08
C ARG A 101 0.06 -11.97 28.45
N ASN A 102 0.75 -10.85 28.52
CA ASN A 102 1.28 -10.28 29.76
C ASN A 102 0.27 -9.40 30.50
N GLY A 103 -1.01 -9.44 30.10
CA GLY A 103 -2.10 -8.72 30.74
C GLY A 103 -2.20 -7.22 30.38
N GLY A 104 -1.42 -6.75 29.39
CA GLY A 104 -1.51 -5.39 28.89
C GLY A 104 -2.59 -5.25 27.81
N ALA A 105 -3.22 -4.07 27.74
CA ALA A 105 -4.04 -3.66 26.63
C ALA A 105 -3.35 -2.52 25.88
N VAL A 106 -3.41 -2.56 24.56
CA VAL A 106 -2.85 -1.51 23.69
C VAL A 106 -3.94 -1.04 22.74
N ASN A 107 -4.18 0.26 22.73
CA ASN A 107 -4.98 0.91 21.69
C ASN A 107 -4.04 1.57 20.69
N MET A 108 -4.15 1.19 19.43
CA MET A 108 -3.45 1.80 18.29
C MET A 108 -4.42 2.59 17.43
N VAL A 109 -4.13 3.86 17.22
CA VAL A 109 -4.88 4.72 16.31
C VAL A 109 -3.96 5.27 15.22
N SER A 110 -4.40 5.17 13.97
CA SER A 110 -3.72 5.78 12.83
C SER A 110 -4.68 6.64 12.03
N ASP A 111 -4.36 7.92 11.94
CA ASP A 111 -5.03 8.89 11.08
C ASP A 111 -4.15 9.20 9.87
N TYR A 112 -4.67 8.95 8.68
CA TYR A 112 -3.98 9.18 7.42
C TYR A 112 -4.83 10.05 6.51
N THR A 113 -4.21 11.08 5.93
CA THR A 113 -4.87 12.00 5.00
C THR A 113 -3.94 12.33 3.85
N THR A 114 -4.47 12.29 2.62
CA THR A 114 -3.76 12.75 1.44
C THR A 114 -4.65 13.59 0.54
N LEU A 115 -3.97 14.43 -0.25
CA LEU A 115 -4.52 15.08 -1.44
C LEU A 115 -3.57 14.79 -2.60
N GLU A 116 -4.03 13.95 -3.54
CA GLU A 116 -3.27 13.52 -4.72
C GLU A 116 -3.87 14.12 -5.98
N SER A 117 -3.08 14.80 -6.79
CA SER A 117 -3.53 15.33 -8.09
C SER A 117 -3.95 14.20 -9.05
N LYS A 118 -4.94 14.46 -9.91
CA LYS A 118 -5.46 13.44 -10.87
C LYS A 118 -4.41 12.94 -11.85
N ASP A 119 -3.39 13.72 -12.14
CA ASP A 119 -2.27 13.33 -12.98
C ASP A 119 -1.20 12.50 -12.26
N GLY A 120 -1.37 12.27 -10.93
CA GLY A 120 -0.45 11.48 -10.10
C GLY A 120 0.90 12.17 -9.86
N ARG A 121 0.99 13.50 -10.02
CA ARG A 121 2.27 14.23 -9.95
C ARG A 121 2.48 15.04 -8.68
N HIS A 122 1.44 15.29 -7.93
CA HIS A 122 1.52 16.04 -6.68
C HIS A 122 0.77 15.32 -5.58
N LEU A 123 1.40 15.20 -4.41
CA LEU A 123 0.83 14.59 -3.21
C LEU A 123 1.12 15.46 -2.00
N VAL A 124 0.08 15.88 -1.30
CA VAL A 124 0.17 16.39 0.08
C VAL A 124 -0.26 15.28 1.02
N PHE A 125 0.51 15.05 2.09
CA PHE A 125 0.24 13.93 2.98
C PHE A 125 0.42 14.30 4.46
N ARG A 126 -0.36 13.63 5.29
CA ARG A 126 -0.21 13.67 6.75
C ARG A 126 -0.64 12.34 7.35
N THR A 127 0.24 11.76 8.18
CA THR A 127 -0.03 10.57 8.99
C THR A 127 0.22 10.90 10.45
N VAL A 128 -0.68 10.48 11.33
CA VAL A 128 -0.52 10.56 12.79
C VAL A 128 -0.76 9.19 13.37
N GLN A 129 0.19 8.69 14.13
CA GLN A 129 0.09 7.42 14.85
C GLN A 129 0.11 7.63 16.33
N LYS A 130 -0.77 6.94 17.03
CA LYS A 130 -0.89 6.98 18.49
C LYS A 130 -0.90 5.56 19.07
N SER A 131 -0.40 5.44 20.28
CA SER A 131 -0.59 4.26 21.11
C SER A 131 -1.00 4.71 22.51
N ASN A 132 -2.14 4.20 23.02
CA ASN A 132 -2.72 4.59 24.30
C ASN A 132 -2.78 6.11 24.46
N ASP A 133 -3.33 6.80 23.46
CA ASP A 133 -3.44 8.27 23.34
C ASP A 133 -2.11 9.03 23.20
N ALA A 134 -0.97 8.40 23.42
CA ALA A 134 0.31 9.03 23.19
C ALA A 134 0.64 9.08 21.69
N VAL A 135 1.03 10.25 21.16
CA VAL A 135 1.50 10.39 19.79
C VAL A 135 2.86 9.73 19.64
N LEU A 136 2.92 8.67 18.84
CA LEU A 136 4.19 7.97 18.53
C LEU A 136 4.92 8.62 17.37
N GLN A 137 4.16 8.96 16.31
CA GLN A 137 4.76 9.50 15.10
C GLN A 137 3.80 10.48 14.41
N VAL A 138 4.38 11.50 13.81
CA VAL A 138 3.72 12.38 12.83
C VAL A 138 4.63 12.48 11.62
N VAL A 139 4.07 12.15 10.45
CA VAL A 139 4.75 12.32 9.16
C VAL A 139 3.90 13.26 8.32
N SER A 140 4.47 14.34 7.80
CA SER A 140 3.77 15.26 6.90
C SER A 140 4.71 15.90 5.91
N GLY A 141 4.17 16.35 4.78
CA GLY A 141 4.92 17.03 3.74
C GLY A 141 4.22 17.01 2.40
N GLU A 142 5.01 17.27 1.37
CA GLU A 142 4.59 17.28 -0.02
C GLU A 142 5.56 16.47 -0.88
N ALA A 143 5.05 15.81 -1.91
CA ALA A 143 5.86 15.12 -2.90
C ALA A 143 5.43 15.53 -4.30
N ASN A 144 6.40 15.63 -5.20
CA ASN A 144 6.20 16.01 -6.58
C ASN A 144 6.96 15.06 -7.51
N VAL A 145 6.37 14.73 -8.66
CA VAL A 145 6.98 13.97 -9.75
C VAL A 145 6.90 14.85 -11.01
N ASP A 146 8.04 15.11 -11.63
CA ASP A 146 8.10 15.90 -12.86
C ASP A 146 7.60 15.15 -14.09
N ALA A 147 7.61 15.82 -15.25
CA ALA A 147 7.15 15.23 -16.52
C ALA A 147 8.08 14.10 -17.00
N GLN A 148 9.31 14.04 -16.51
CA GLN A 148 10.31 13.02 -16.82
C GLN A 148 10.23 11.81 -15.87
N GLY A 149 9.41 11.90 -14.80
CA GLY A 149 9.24 10.85 -13.81
C GLY A 149 10.18 10.95 -12.61
N HIS A 150 10.96 12.03 -12.50
CA HIS A 150 11.83 12.25 -11.34
C HIS A 150 11.00 12.79 -10.17
N GLY A 151 11.13 12.14 -9.03
CA GLY A 151 10.37 12.46 -7.84
C GLY A 151 11.20 13.11 -6.73
N VAL A 152 10.56 14.00 -5.97
CA VAL A 152 11.13 14.60 -4.76
C VAL A 152 10.05 14.71 -3.70
N VAL A 153 10.38 14.33 -2.46
CA VAL A 153 9.54 14.58 -1.29
C VAL A 153 10.20 15.60 -0.36
N GLN A 154 9.41 16.54 0.12
CA GLN A 154 9.77 17.53 1.10
C GLN A 154 8.98 17.26 2.38
N TYR A 155 9.64 16.69 3.38
CA TYR A 155 9.04 16.43 4.69
C TYR A 155 9.05 17.69 5.55
N GLU A 156 7.95 17.92 6.27
CA GLU A 156 7.83 18.90 7.35
C GLU A 156 7.99 18.23 8.72
N LYS A 157 7.46 17.01 8.86
CA LYS A 157 7.54 16.18 10.06
C LYS A 157 7.99 14.76 9.69
N PRO A 158 8.73 14.06 10.59
CA PRO A 158 9.11 14.44 11.95
C PRO A 158 10.20 15.54 11.97
N ILE A 159 11.02 15.63 10.94
CA ILE A 159 12.05 16.65 10.73
C ILE A 159 11.99 17.18 9.29
N LYS A 160 12.30 18.43 9.10
CA LYS A 160 12.40 19.00 7.75
C LYS A 160 13.55 18.36 6.99
N LYS A 161 13.23 17.64 5.92
CA LYS A 161 14.23 17.04 5.01
C LYS A 161 13.65 16.90 3.60
N THR A 162 14.54 16.87 2.64
CA THR A 162 14.19 16.60 1.23
C THR A 162 14.87 15.30 0.81
N LEU A 163 14.12 14.41 0.18
CA LEU A 163 14.63 13.17 -0.39
C LEU A 163 14.23 13.07 -1.86
N LYS A 164 15.12 12.52 -2.68
CA LYS A 164 14.77 12.09 -4.04
C LYS A 164 13.95 10.79 -3.95
N LEU A 165 12.87 10.74 -4.69
CA LEU A 165 12.13 9.50 -4.93
C LEU A 165 12.73 8.83 -6.16
N PRO A 166 12.83 7.49 -6.18
CA PRO A 166 13.24 6.77 -7.37
C PRO A 166 12.31 7.04 -8.56
N ASP A 167 12.86 6.99 -9.76
CA ASP A 167 12.09 7.18 -10.98
C ASP A 167 10.96 6.14 -11.10
N GLY A 168 9.80 6.57 -11.54
CA GLY A 168 8.63 5.70 -11.66
C GLY A 168 7.88 5.48 -10.35
N THR A 169 8.21 6.19 -9.25
CA THR A 169 7.44 6.14 -8.00
C THR A 169 6.02 6.63 -8.24
N LEU A 170 5.06 5.85 -7.78
CA LEU A 170 3.63 6.16 -7.84
C LEU A 170 3.13 6.66 -6.48
N PHE A 171 2.13 7.54 -6.53
CA PHE A 171 1.34 7.95 -5.36
C PHE A 171 0.14 7.01 -5.15
N PRO A 172 -0.55 7.02 -4.02
CA PRO A 172 -1.52 5.99 -3.63
C PRO A 172 -2.64 5.73 -4.62
N MET A 173 -3.24 6.76 -5.21
CA MET A 173 -4.34 6.59 -6.16
C MET A 173 -3.82 6.14 -7.53
N ALA A 174 -2.66 6.66 -7.97
CA ALA A 174 -1.98 6.18 -9.17
C ALA A 174 -1.53 4.72 -9.01
N HIS A 175 -1.05 4.32 -7.83
CA HIS A 175 -0.69 2.94 -7.51
C HIS A 175 -1.94 2.02 -7.57
N THR A 176 -3.05 2.43 -6.97
CA THR A 176 -4.33 1.70 -7.08
C THR A 176 -4.76 1.55 -8.54
N ALA A 177 -4.68 2.62 -9.33
CA ALA A 177 -5.00 2.56 -10.76
C ALA A 177 -4.10 1.59 -11.53
N ALA A 178 -2.80 1.55 -11.23
CA ALA A 178 -1.86 0.61 -11.84
C ALA A 178 -2.20 -0.85 -11.52
N ILE A 179 -2.59 -1.16 -10.27
CA ILE A 179 -3.06 -2.48 -9.86
C ILE A 179 -4.28 -2.90 -10.67
N LEU A 180 -5.31 -2.05 -10.74
CA LEU A 180 -6.54 -2.35 -11.45
C LEU A 180 -6.31 -2.52 -12.95
N ALA A 181 -5.49 -1.67 -13.55
CA ALA A 181 -5.12 -1.78 -14.95
C ALA A 181 -4.34 -3.08 -15.24
N ALA A 182 -3.46 -3.52 -14.35
CA ALA A 182 -2.75 -4.79 -14.49
C ALA A 182 -3.70 -5.99 -14.37
N ALA A 183 -4.61 -5.97 -13.40
CA ALA A 183 -5.62 -7.01 -13.21
C ALA A 183 -6.54 -7.14 -14.43
N GLN A 184 -6.99 -6.03 -14.99
CA GLN A 184 -7.83 -5.99 -16.21
C GLN A 184 -7.12 -6.58 -17.44
N ARG A 185 -5.80 -6.44 -17.53
CA ARG A 185 -4.99 -7.06 -18.60
C ARG A 185 -4.63 -8.51 -18.34
N GLY A 186 -5.03 -9.06 -17.18
CA GLY A 186 -4.71 -10.43 -16.79
C GLY A 186 -3.24 -10.65 -16.41
N ALA A 187 -2.52 -9.58 -16.01
CA ALA A 187 -1.17 -9.71 -15.50
C ALA A 187 -1.18 -10.51 -14.18
N PRO A 188 -0.27 -11.46 -13.97
CA PRO A 188 -0.22 -12.25 -12.74
C PRO A 188 0.39 -11.47 -11.57
N ASN A 189 1.27 -10.53 -11.84
CA ASN A 189 1.91 -9.69 -10.84
C ASN A 189 2.40 -8.37 -11.44
N ILE A 190 2.69 -7.40 -10.57
CA ILE A 190 3.42 -6.16 -10.86
C ILE A 190 4.24 -5.76 -9.63
N ALA A 191 5.26 -4.92 -9.81
CA ALA A 191 6.14 -4.47 -8.72
C ALA A 191 6.43 -2.96 -8.83
N PRO A 192 5.43 -2.08 -8.71
CA PRO A 192 5.63 -0.63 -8.74
C PRO A 192 6.25 -0.13 -7.43
N LEU A 193 6.95 0.99 -7.51
CA LEU A 193 7.37 1.76 -6.34
C LEU A 193 6.20 2.60 -5.85
N LEU A 194 6.04 2.67 -4.52
CA LEU A 194 4.99 3.46 -3.87
C LEU A 194 5.61 4.49 -2.92
N PHE A 195 5.14 5.71 -3.01
CA PHE A 195 5.30 6.70 -1.95
C PHE A 195 3.92 7.15 -1.46
N ASP A 196 3.58 6.80 -0.22
CA ASP A 196 2.26 7.09 0.37
C ASP A 196 2.32 8.10 1.53
N GLY A 197 3.51 8.49 2.00
CA GLY A 197 3.66 9.43 3.09
C GLY A 197 3.35 8.85 4.47
N THR A 198 3.32 7.52 4.63
CA THR A 198 3.10 6.87 5.93
C THR A 198 4.36 6.80 6.78
N GLY A 199 5.53 6.81 6.15
CA GLY A 199 6.84 6.79 6.78
C GLY A 199 7.76 7.93 6.35
N PRO A 200 8.83 8.21 7.12
CA PRO A 200 9.77 9.29 6.83
C PRO A 200 10.88 8.90 5.84
N ASP A 201 10.91 7.67 5.32
CA ASP A 201 12.08 7.11 4.64
C ASP A 201 11.97 7.06 3.11
N GLY A 202 11.00 7.79 2.55
CA GLY A 202 10.78 7.89 1.11
C GLY A 202 9.90 6.77 0.55
N ALA A 203 10.15 6.41 -0.71
CA ALA A 203 9.38 5.36 -1.38
C ALA A 203 9.76 3.97 -0.88
N GLN A 204 8.78 3.06 -0.93
CA GLN A 204 8.92 1.64 -0.64
C GLN A 204 8.72 0.81 -1.91
N GLU A 205 9.27 -0.37 -1.93
CA GLU A 205 9.01 -1.35 -2.98
C GLU A 205 7.72 -2.10 -2.68
N THR A 206 6.94 -2.39 -3.70
CA THR A 206 5.76 -3.24 -3.55
C THR A 206 5.85 -4.42 -4.51
N TYR A 207 5.44 -5.60 -4.04
CA TYR A 207 5.21 -6.75 -4.90
C TYR A 207 3.74 -7.15 -4.81
N ILE A 208 3.07 -7.16 -5.95
CA ILE A 208 1.63 -7.32 -6.03
C ILE A 208 1.30 -8.54 -6.84
N THR A 209 0.63 -9.51 -6.22
CA THR A 209 0.09 -10.70 -6.87
C THR A 209 -1.39 -10.48 -7.21
N LEU A 210 -1.77 -10.82 -8.44
CA LEU A 210 -3.11 -10.63 -8.99
C LEU A 210 -3.71 -11.99 -9.32
N LEU A 211 -4.84 -12.33 -8.69
CA LEU A 211 -5.46 -13.65 -8.83
C LEU A 211 -6.92 -13.51 -9.32
N GLY A 212 -7.10 -13.90 -10.57
CA GLY A 212 -8.40 -13.85 -11.22
C GLY A 212 -8.91 -12.42 -11.42
N TRP A 213 -9.64 -12.22 -12.48
CA TRP A 213 -10.33 -10.96 -12.73
C TRP A 213 -11.61 -11.27 -13.51
N GLY A 214 -12.73 -10.76 -13.05
CA GLY A 214 -14.02 -11.00 -13.70
C GLY A 214 -15.19 -10.78 -12.74
N PRO A 215 -16.38 -11.30 -13.06
CA PRO A 215 -17.52 -11.25 -12.15
C PRO A 215 -17.15 -11.85 -10.79
N PRO A 216 -17.60 -11.23 -9.67
CA PRO A 216 -17.33 -11.74 -8.33
C PRO A 216 -17.84 -13.18 -8.19
N LYS A 217 -16.98 -14.09 -7.72
CA LYS A 217 -17.36 -15.49 -7.46
C LYS A 217 -17.95 -15.70 -6.08
N ASP A 218 -17.46 -14.88 -5.12
CA ASP A 218 -17.97 -14.90 -3.74
C ASP A 218 -19.04 -13.82 -3.56
N PRO A 219 -19.98 -14.00 -2.62
CA PRO A 219 -20.97 -12.98 -2.30
C PRO A 219 -20.34 -11.61 -2.06
N VAL A 220 -21.02 -10.56 -2.51
CA VAL A 220 -20.61 -9.18 -2.26
C VAL A 220 -21.41 -8.60 -1.11
N THR A 221 -20.73 -7.84 -0.25
CA THR A 221 -21.34 -7.25 0.94
C THR A 221 -22.29 -6.10 0.59
N SER A 222 -22.03 -5.40 -0.52
CA SER A 222 -22.83 -4.26 -0.95
C SER A 222 -23.44 -4.51 -2.33
N PRO A 223 -24.76 -4.26 -2.54
CA PRO A 223 -25.39 -4.37 -3.85
C PRO A 223 -24.71 -3.50 -4.92
N ALA A 224 -24.08 -2.38 -4.54
CA ALA A 224 -23.36 -1.51 -5.44
C ALA A 224 -22.13 -2.18 -6.10
N LEU A 225 -21.66 -3.29 -5.56
CA LEU A 225 -20.53 -4.06 -6.05
C LEU A 225 -20.92 -5.29 -6.89
N ALA A 226 -22.18 -5.66 -6.91
CA ALA A 226 -22.64 -6.92 -7.50
C ALA A 226 -22.29 -7.08 -8.99
N ASN A 227 -22.28 -5.97 -9.73
CA ASN A 227 -21.99 -5.97 -11.17
C ASN A 227 -20.58 -5.43 -11.50
N GLN A 228 -19.72 -5.24 -10.51
CA GLN A 228 -18.35 -4.77 -10.72
C GLN A 228 -17.42 -5.97 -10.93
N PRO A 229 -16.62 -6.00 -12.01
CA PRO A 229 -15.51 -6.96 -12.08
C PRO A 229 -14.60 -6.81 -10.88
N ALA A 230 -14.08 -7.93 -10.38
CA ALA A 230 -13.21 -7.96 -9.22
C ALA A 230 -12.14 -9.06 -9.35
N GLY A 231 -11.09 -8.93 -8.56
CA GLY A 231 -10.03 -9.93 -8.43
C GLY A 231 -9.42 -9.92 -7.04
N ARG A 232 -8.76 -11.02 -6.67
CA ARG A 232 -7.96 -11.09 -5.44
C ARG A 232 -6.62 -10.42 -5.70
N VAL A 233 -6.23 -9.55 -4.79
CA VAL A 233 -4.98 -8.81 -4.82
C VAL A 233 -4.26 -9.03 -3.50
N HIS A 234 -2.98 -9.36 -3.56
CA HIS A 234 -2.10 -9.42 -2.41
C HIS A 234 -0.93 -8.48 -2.65
N VAL A 235 -0.68 -7.59 -1.72
CA VAL A 235 0.38 -6.58 -1.78
C VAL A 235 1.33 -6.79 -0.61
N ALA A 236 2.59 -7.04 -0.91
CA ALA A 236 3.69 -7.05 0.04
C ALA A 236 4.49 -5.75 -0.10
N PHE A 237 4.85 -5.14 1.02
CA PHE A 237 5.56 -3.86 1.09
C PHE A 237 6.91 -4.05 1.74
N PHE A 238 7.94 -3.50 1.12
CA PHE A 238 9.32 -3.65 1.55
C PHE A 238 9.96 -2.28 1.74
N SER A 239 10.58 -2.08 2.91
CA SER A 239 11.47 -0.96 3.09
C SER A 239 12.69 -1.11 2.19
N ARG A 240 13.19 0.01 1.68
CA ARG A 240 14.39 0.02 0.82
C ARG A 240 15.69 0.01 1.63
N THR A 241 15.69 -0.62 2.79
CA THR A 241 16.90 -0.83 3.58
C THR A 241 17.63 -2.08 3.10
N PRO A 242 18.98 -2.07 2.99
CA PRO A 242 19.75 -3.15 2.36
C PRO A 242 19.57 -4.55 2.99
N ASP A 243 19.12 -4.62 4.24
CA ASP A 243 19.06 -5.86 5.02
C ASP A 243 17.65 -6.45 5.16
N SER A 244 16.62 -5.81 4.57
CA SER A 244 15.24 -6.30 4.67
C SER A 244 14.90 -7.21 3.48
N ILE A 245 14.87 -8.52 3.75
CA ILE A 245 14.43 -9.54 2.77
C ILE A 245 12.97 -9.98 3.00
N LEU A 246 12.38 -9.57 4.12
CA LEU A 246 10.98 -9.86 4.46
C LEU A 246 10.15 -8.59 4.29
N PRO A 247 8.88 -8.73 3.91
CA PRO A 247 7.99 -7.58 3.85
C PRO A 247 7.79 -6.97 5.25
N ASP A 248 7.71 -5.65 5.30
CA ASP A 248 7.36 -4.93 6.52
C ASP A 248 5.87 -5.06 6.85
N TYR A 249 5.04 -5.20 5.82
CA TYR A 249 3.61 -5.31 5.92
C TYR A 249 3.05 -6.00 4.69
N GLU A 250 1.96 -6.76 4.86
CA GLU A 250 1.25 -7.39 3.75
C GLU A 250 -0.26 -7.16 3.88
N ILE A 251 -0.94 -7.02 2.75
CA ILE A 251 -2.39 -6.93 2.71
C ILE A 251 -2.96 -7.72 1.55
N GLY A 252 -3.86 -8.64 1.87
CA GLY A 252 -4.75 -9.29 0.92
C GLY A 252 -6.10 -8.59 0.85
N MET A 253 -6.73 -8.54 -0.31
CA MET A 253 -8.08 -8.01 -0.47
C MET A 253 -8.73 -8.50 -1.76
N ARG A 254 -10.05 -8.36 -1.86
CA ARG A 254 -10.72 -8.37 -3.15
C ARG A 254 -10.87 -6.92 -3.61
N TYR A 255 -10.29 -6.60 -4.76
CA TYR A 255 -10.41 -5.28 -5.40
C TYR A 255 -11.46 -5.33 -6.50
N PHE A 256 -12.33 -4.33 -6.52
CA PHE A 256 -13.33 -4.10 -7.57
C PHE A 256 -12.83 -3.06 -8.58
N ALA A 257 -13.34 -3.13 -9.81
CA ALA A 257 -12.92 -2.26 -10.91
C ALA A 257 -13.07 -0.77 -10.63
N ASN A 258 -13.96 -0.39 -9.72
CA ASN A 258 -14.17 1.00 -9.29
C ASN A 258 -13.25 1.47 -8.15
N GLY A 259 -12.28 0.64 -7.71
CA GLY A 259 -11.34 0.98 -6.64
C GLY A 259 -11.86 0.72 -5.22
N VAL A 260 -13.04 0.14 -5.06
CA VAL A 260 -13.51 -0.35 -3.76
C VAL A 260 -12.83 -1.68 -3.45
N SER A 261 -12.54 -1.93 -2.17
CA SER A 261 -12.05 -3.22 -1.70
C SER A 261 -12.93 -3.80 -0.60
N ASP A 262 -12.96 -5.12 -0.50
CA ASP A 262 -13.51 -5.86 0.63
C ASP A 262 -12.67 -7.10 0.94
N MET A 263 -13.10 -7.88 1.94
CA MET A 263 -12.40 -9.11 2.35
C MET A 263 -10.92 -8.85 2.65
N LEU A 264 -10.64 -7.84 3.48
CA LEU A 264 -9.28 -7.48 3.84
C LEU A 264 -8.65 -8.55 4.71
N ASP A 265 -7.37 -8.80 4.48
CA ASP A 265 -6.50 -9.67 5.26
C ASP A 265 -5.19 -8.92 5.48
N MET A 266 -4.96 -8.44 6.69
CA MET A 266 -3.88 -7.51 7.03
C MET A 266 -2.89 -8.21 7.94
N ASP A 267 -1.65 -8.40 7.48
CA ASP A 267 -0.57 -9.00 8.23
C ASP A 267 0.34 -7.90 8.81
N PHE A 268 0.33 -7.76 10.14
CA PHE A 268 1.18 -6.83 10.87
C PHE A 268 2.49 -7.47 11.36
N GLY A 269 2.77 -8.72 10.97
CA GLY A 269 3.91 -9.50 11.39
C GLY A 269 3.69 -10.21 12.72
N ASP A 270 3.28 -9.50 13.76
CA ASP A 270 3.00 -10.08 15.08
C ASP A 270 1.60 -10.69 15.21
N PHE A 271 0.67 -10.29 14.36
CA PHE A 271 -0.71 -10.80 14.29
C PHE A 271 -1.34 -10.44 12.95
N ARG A 272 -2.36 -11.20 12.57
CA ARG A 272 -3.16 -10.92 11.35
C ARG A 272 -4.58 -10.54 11.72
N MET A 273 -5.14 -9.60 10.98
CA MET A 273 -6.53 -9.17 11.14
C MET A 273 -7.31 -9.35 9.85
N ARG A 274 -8.57 -9.74 10.00
CA ARG A 274 -9.56 -9.73 8.92
C ARG A 274 -10.39 -8.46 9.00
N GLY A 275 -10.54 -7.77 7.86
CA GLY A 275 -11.43 -6.64 7.72
C GLY A 275 -12.65 -7.01 6.88
N THR A 276 -13.84 -6.92 7.49
CA THR A 276 -15.11 -7.15 6.83
C THR A 276 -15.76 -5.81 6.50
N LEU A 277 -16.13 -5.60 5.25
CA LEU A 277 -16.83 -4.38 4.84
C LEU A 277 -18.21 -4.33 5.51
N HIS A 278 -18.38 -3.42 6.46
CA HIS A 278 -19.62 -3.21 7.21
C HIS A 278 -20.62 -2.37 6.42
N SER A 279 -20.16 -1.25 5.87
CA SER A 279 -21.01 -0.37 5.06
C SER A 279 -20.20 0.31 3.96
N LEU A 280 -20.88 0.61 2.85
CA LEU A 280 -20.33 1.30 1.70
C LEU A 280 -21.33 2.34 1.19
N THR A 281 -20.82 3.56 1.02
CA THR A 281 -21.53 4.63 0.30
C THR A 281 -20.69 5.08 -0.87
N LEU A 282 -21.26 5.10 -2.05
CA LEU A 282 -20.66 5.66 -3.26
C LEU A 282 -21.35 6.99 -3.56
N PRO A 283 -20.71 8.13 -3.27
CA PRO A 283 -21.28 9.43 -3.61
C PRO A 283 -21.39 9.59 -5.12
N PRO A 284 -22.38 10.33 -5.62
CA PRO A 284 -22.47 10.66 -7.04
C PRO A 284 -21.19 11.40 -7.47
N ARG A 285 -20.79 11.19 -8.72
CA ARG A 285 -19.71 12.01 -9.31
C ARG A 285 -20.15 13.48 -9.31
N ALA A 286 -19.20 14.37 -9.04
CA ALA A 286 -19.47 15.79 -9.13
C ALA A 286 -19.98 16.13 -10.53
N ALA A 287 -21.14 16.80 -10.60
CA ALA A 287 -21.84 17.05 -11.88
C ALA A 287 -21.11 18.04 -12.79
N HIS A 288 -20.10 18.75 -12.29
CA HIS A 288 -19.40 19.83 -12.97
C HIS A 288 -17.89 19.73 -12.74
N CYS A 289 -17.29 18.70 -13.26
CA CYS A 289 -15.86 18.60 -13.47
C CYS A 289 -15.58 18.79 -15.00
#